data_c0fcc503e3386eda608acfa2c0bea195
#
_entry.id   c0fcc503e3386eda608acfa2c0bea195
#
_cell.length_a   1.000
_cell.length_b   1.000
_cell.length_c   1.000
_cell.angle_alpha   90.00
_cell.angle_beta   90.00
_cell.angle_gamma   90.00
#
_symmetry.space_group_name_H-M   'P 1'
#
loop_
_entity.id
_entity.type
_entity.pdbx_description
1 polymer ?
#
loop_
_entity_poly.entity_id
_entity_poly.type
_entity_poly.pdbx_seq_one_letter_code
_entity_poly.pdbx_strand_id
1 'polypeptide(L)'
;DDKGIIHSQNNSITLKISNTLHGSRFLYREPGVRNEEILEAHMTDPDPTVLVSPSMSYGVDLKGDLAKFQIIVKAPFLPTKDVRIEKMMKNDFDWYQNKMLCSLIQSCGRGVRSKKDECITYILDGTIVNAVLKSKHKLPKYFVDRFV
;
A
#
# COMPACT_ATOMS: atom_id res chain seq x y z
N ASP A 1 12.14 -14.94 -2.74
CA ASP A 1 12.31 -15.05 -4.20
C ASP A 1 11.05 -14.70 -4.99
N ASP A 2 10.12 -13.94 -4.40
CA ASP A 2 8.84 -13.55 -5.01
C ASP A 2 8.83 -12.06 -5.38
N LYS A 3 8.03 -11.71 -6.39
CA LYS A 3 7.73 -10.32 -6.69
C LYS A 3 6.80 -9.73 -5.62
N GLY A 4 6.98 -8.43 -5.34
CA GLY A 4 6.17 -7.76 -4.33
C GLY A 4 6.09 -6.26 -4.51
N ILE A 5 5.33 -5.60 -3.62
CA ILE A 5 5.19 -4.16 -3.60
C ILE A 5 5.35 -3.59 -2.19
N ILE A 6 6.04 -2.45 -2.08
CA ILE A 6 6.16 -1.67 -0.85
C ILE A 6 5.39 -0.35 -1.03
N HIS A 7 4.32 -0.20 -0.26
CA HIS A 7 3.53 1.03 -0.19
C HIS A 7 4.16 2.00 0.83
N SER A 8 4.95 2.93 0.34
CA SER A 8 5.73 3.86 1.18
C SER A 8 4.93 5.07 1.67
N GLN A 9 3.72 5.30 1.17
CA GLN A 9 2.79 6.37 1.53
C GLN A 9 3.18 7.77 1.00
N ASN A 10 4.46 8.14 0.96
CA ASN A 10 4.91 9.43 0.44
C ASN A 10 6.38 9.36 -0.03
N ASN A 11 6.78 10.38 -0.81
CA ASN A 11 8.12 10.43 -1.40
C ASN A 11 9.25 10.49 -0.34
N SER A 12 9.01 11.09 0.82
CA SER A 12 10.04 11.16 1.87
C SER A 12 10.34 9.77 2.45
N ILE A 13 9.32 8.93 2.62
CA ILE A 13 9.51 7.54 3.06
C ILE A 13 10.12 6.71 1.93
N THR A 14 9.70 6.91 0.68
CA THR A 14 10.34 6.24 -0.48
C THR A 14 11.83 6.52 -0.52
N LEU A 15 12.23 7.78 -0.34
CA LEU A 15 13.65 8.18 -0.31
C LEU A 15 14.41 7.51 0.85
N LYS A 16 13.82 7.43 2.03
CA LYS A 16 14.44 6.72 3.17
C LYS A 16 14.63 5.23 2.86
N ILE A 17 13.63 4.60 2.25
CA ILE A 17 13.71 3.19 1.86
C ILE A 17 14.81 3.01 0.80
N SER A 18 14.87 3.87 -0.23
CA SER A 18 15.88 3.77 -1.29
C SER A 18 17.32 3.99 -0.78
N ASN A 19 17.48 4.80 0.26
CA ASN A 19 18.78 5.00 0.92
C ASN A 19 19.19 3.83 1.84
N THR A 20 18.29 2.91 2.12
CA THR A 20 18.52 1.77 3.02
C THR A 20 18.56 0.44 2.28
N LEU A 21 17.62 0.25 1.35
CA LEU A 21 17.52 -0.96 0.54
C LEU A 21 18.16 -0.72 -0.82
N HIS A 22 19.30 -1.33 -1.05
CA HIS A 22 20.05 -1.24 -2.31
C HIS A 22 19.96 -2.54 -3.09
N GLY A 23 20.12 -2.44 -4.41
CA GLY A 23 20.18 -3.60 -5.32
C GLY A 23 19.16 -3.52 -6.43
N SER A 24 19.44 -4.23 -7.53
CA SER A 24 18.63 -4.26 -8.76
C SER A 24 17.20 -4.79 -8.54
N ARG A 25 16.99 -5.53 -7.44
CA ARG A 25 15.67 -6.05 -7.08
C ARG A 25 14.64 -4.94 -6.78
N PHE A 26 15.09 -3.78 -6.26
CA PHE A 26 14.18 -2.72 -5.83
C PHE A 26 13.99 -1.69 -6.93
N LEU A 27 12.76 -1.57 -7.42
CA LEU A 27 12.39 -0.61 -8.45
C LEU A 27 11.79 0.63 -7.81
N TYR A 28 12.50 1.73 -7.88
CA TYR A 28 12.10 3.05 -7.39
C TYR A 28 11.77 3.97 -8.56
N ARG A 29 10.75 4.81 -8.39
CA ARG A 29 10.48 5.83 -9.36
C ARG A 29 11.52 6.96 -9.29
N GLU A 30 12.32 7.09 -10.32
CA GLU A 30 13.23 8.21 -10.48
C GLU A 30 12.50 9.48 -10.96
N PRO A 31 13.05 10.70 -10.66
CA PRO A 31 12.53 11.93 -11.21
C PRO A 31 12.49 11.91 -12.74
N GLY A 32 11.33 12.25 -13.33
CA GLY A 32 11.14 12.26 -14.78
C GLY A 32 10.66 10.94 -15.39
N VAL A 33 10.74 9.83 -14.66
CA VAL A 33 10.21 8.53 -15.12
C VAL A 33 8.72 8.43 -14.78
N ARG A 34 7.91 8.00 -15.75
CA ARG A 34 6.48 7.79 -15.54
C ARG A 34 6.23 6.53 -14.74
N ASN A 35 5.11 6.52 -14.03
CA ASN A 35 4.74 5.37 -13.19
C ASN A 35 4.50 4.11 -14.02
N GLU A 36 3.93 4.29 -15.22
CA GLU A 36 3.65 3.22 -16.16
C GLU A 36 4.92 2.50 -16.59
N GLU A 37 6.02 3.24 -16.79
CA GLU A 37 7.31 2.68 -17.21
C GLU A 37 7.94 1.78 -16.13
N ILE A 38 7.88 2.20 -14.86
CA ILE A 38 8.38 1.39 -13.74
C ILE A 38 7.50 0.16 -13.51
N LEU A 39 6.21 0.33 -13.69
CA LEU A 39 5.28 -0.77 -13.59
C LEU A 39 5.53 -1.81 -14.69
N GLU A 40 5.69 -1.36 -15.93
CA GLU A 40 6.02 -2.22 -17.07
C GLU A 40 7.34 -2.95 -16.83
N ALA A 41 8.36 -2.27 -16.32
CA ALA A 41 9.61 -2.90 -15.91
C ALA A 41 9.39 -3.99 -14.86
N HIS A 42 8.59 -3.72 -13.81
CA HIS A 42 8.26 -4.73 -12.81
C HIS A 42 7.50 -5.93 -13.39
N MET A 43 6.59 -5.69 -14.32
CA MET A 43 5.78 -6.76 -14.94
C MET A 43 6.59 -7.64 -15.88
N THR A 44 7.49 -7.06 -16.66
CA THR A 44 8.24 -7.74 -17.72
C THR A 44 9.56 -8.34 -17.26
N ASP A 45 10.11 -7.86 -16.15
CA ASP A 45 11.36 -8.39 -15.58
C ASP A 45 11.16 -9.86 -15.17
N PRO A 46 12.00 -10.80 -15.62
CA PRO A 46 11.94 -12.18 -15.19
C PRO A 46 12.39 -12.38 -13.74
N ASP A 47 13.16 -11.46 -13.18
CA ASP A 47 13.68 -11.55 -11.82
C ASP A 47 12.62 -11.12 -10.76
N PRO A 48 12.76 -11.59 -9.52
CA PRO A 48 11.84 -11.27 -8.42
C PRO A 48 11.97 -9.83 -7.94
N THR A 49 11.53 -8.87 -8.73
CA THR A 49 11.57 -7.43 -8.42
C THR A 49 10.57 -7.02 -7.34
N VAL A 50 10.87 -5.92 -6.64
CA VAL A 50 10.01 -5.29 -5.63
C VAL A 50 9.76 -3.84 -6.02
N LEU A 51 8.52 -3.53 -6.34
CA LEU A 51 8.10 -2.17 -6.69
C LEU A 51 7.93 -1.33 -5.42
N VAL A 52 8.63 -0.21 -5.30
CA VAL A 52 8.48 0.74 -4.18
C VAL A 52 7.73 1.97 -4.65
N SER A 53 6.51 2.16 -4.16
CA SER A 53 5.62 3.23 -4.61
C SER A 53 5.09 4.08 -3.44
N PRO A 54 5.11 5.42 -3.57
CA PRO A 54 4.53 6.31 -2.58
C PRO A 54 3.01 6.39 -2.63
N SER A 55 2.40 5.92 -3.71
CA SER A 55 0.97 6.04 -3.94
C SER A 55 0.30 4.69 -4.06
N MET A 56 -0.67 4.45 -3.21
CA MET A 56 -1.59 3.30 -3.31
C MET A 56 -2.61 3.47 -4.44
N SER A 57 -2.69 4.67 -5.03
CA SER A 57 -3.70 5.05 -6.04
C SER A 57 -3.37 4.60 -7.45
N TYR A 58 -2.22 3.98 -7.69
CA TYR A 58 -1.97 3.37 -8.99
C TYR A 58 -2.97 2.24 -9.19
N GLY A 59 -3.83 2.41 -10.18
CA GLY A 59 -4.78 1.40 -10.65
C GLY A 59 -4.11 0.15 -11.24
N VAL A 60 -3.02 -0.27 -10.62
CA VAL A 60 -2.17 -1.35 -11.05
C VAL A 60 -2.83 -2.65 -10.67
N ASP A 61 -3.05 -3.46 -11.66
CA ASP A 61 -3.55 -4.81 -11.53
C ASP A 61 -2.36 -5.78 -11.48
N LEU A 62 -1.85 -6.03 -10.28
CA LEU A 62 -0.75 -6.97 -10.05
C LEU A 62 -1.32 -8.36 -9.77
N LYS A 63 -1.69 -9.06 -10.85
CA LYS A 63 -2.27 -10.41 -10.78
C LYS A 63 -1.22 -11.49 -10.59
N GLY A 64 -1.59 -12.54 -9.89
CA GLY A 64 -0.82 -13.77 -9.78
C GLY A 64 0.57 -13.55 -9.20
N ASP A 65 1.61 -13.88 -9.96
CA ASP A 65 2.99 -13.86 -9.49
C ASP A 65 3.62 -12.44 -9.43
N LEU A 66 2.88 -11.40 -9.85
CA LEU A 66 3.39 -10.02 -9.85
C LEU A 66 3.39 -9.37 -8.45
N ALA A 67 2.59 -9.88 -7.51
CA ALA A 67 2.60 -9.42 -6.12
C ALA A 67 2.24 -10.56 -5.15
N LYS A 68 3.18 -11.42 -4.84
CA LYS A 68 3.03 -12.48 -3.83
C LYS A 68 3.03 -11.91 -2.41
N PHE A 69 3.63 -10.76 -2.23
CA PHE A 69 3.57 -10.02 -0.96
C PHE A 69 3.44 -8.52 -1.19
N GLN A 70 2.90 -7.85 -0.19
CA GLN A 70 2.91 -6.40 -0.13
C GLN A 70 3.24 -5.92 1.29
N ILE A 71 3.89 -4.77 1.38
CA ILE A 71 4.28 -4.15 2.65
C ILE A 71 3.65 -2.77 2.73
N ILE A 72 2.86 -2.53 3.76
CA ILE A 72 2.28 -1.22 4.07
C ILE A 72 3.11 -0.59 5.18
N VAL A 73 3.95 0.37 4.81
CA VAL A 73 4.93 0.98 5.74
C VAL A 73 4.25 1.94 6.70
N LYS A 74 3.23 2.65 6.25
CA LYS A 74 2.51 3.65 7.05
C LYS A 74 1.03 3.69 6.72
N ALA A 75 0.21 4.05 7.72
CA ALA A 75 -1.23 4.22 7.57
C ALA A 75 -1.57 5.24 6.47
N PRO A 76 -2.44 4.86 5.50
CA PRO A 76 -2.78 5.67 4.35
C PRO A 76 -3.80 6.77 4.68
N PHE A 77 -3.47 7.62 5.64
CA PHE A 77 -4.29 8.78 5.97
C PHE A 77 -4.29 9.82 4.84
N LEU A 78 -5.41 10.51 4.68
CA LEU A 78 -5.50 11.64 3.77
C LEU A 78 -4.54 12.76 4.22
N PRO A 79 -3.96 13.53 3.28
CA PRO A 79 -2.99 14.58 3.61
C PRO A 79 -3.66 15.77 4.29
N THR A 80 -3.29 16.05 5.53
CA THR A 80 -3.81 17.17 6.33
C THR A 80 -3.28 18.54 5.89
N LYS A 81 -2.39 18.60 4.91
CA LYS A 81 -2.00 19.85 4.23
C LYS A 81 -3.16 20.46 3.42
N ASP A 82 -4.13 19.66 3.00
CA ASP A 82 -5.40 20.17 2.44
C ASP A 82 -6.26 20.69 3.58
N VAL A 83 -6.55 21.99 3.56
CA VAL A 83 -7.34 22.68 4.60
C VAL A 83 -8.74 22.06 4.79
N ARG A 84 -9.33 21.51 3.71
CA ARG A 84 -10.64 20.84 3.78
C ARG A 84 -10.52 19.54 4.56
N ILE A 85 -9.47 18.75 4.27
CA ILE A 85 -9.20 17.49 4.99
C ILE A 85 -8.89 17.78 6.47
N GLU A 86 -8.09 18.79 6.75
CA GLU A 86 -7.78 19.21 8.12
C GLU A 86 -9.05 19.59 8.90
N LYS A 87 -9.93 20.39 8.30
CA LYS A 87 -11.22 20.76 8.91
C LYS A 87 -12.11 19.55 9.14
N MET A 88 -12.22 18.66 8.16
CA MET A 88 -13.01 17.43 8.29
C MET A 88 -12.46 16.53 9.40
N MET A 89 -11.14 16.35 9.47
CA MET A 89 -10.48 15.58 10.53
C MET A 89 -10.79 16.15 11.93
N LYS A 90 -10.74 17.49 12.08
CA LYS A 90 -11.02 18.16 13.36
C LYS A 90 -12.49 18.05 13.77
N ASN A 91 -13.40 18.06 12.81
CA ASN A 91 -14.85 18.01 13.08
C ASN A 91 -15.36 16.56 13.22
N ASP A 92 -14.78 15.61 12.48
CA ASP A 92 -15.18 14.21 12.44
C ASP A 92 -13.97 13.32 12.24
N PHE A 93 -13.34 12.95 13.34
CA PHE A 93 -12.17 12.06 13.31
C PHE A 93 -12.55 10.64 12.87
N ASP A 94 -13.77 10.19 13.14
CA ASP A 94 -14.27 8.88 12.70
C ASP A 94 -14.34 8.82 11.17
N TRP A 95 -14.82 9.86 10.53
CA TRP A 95 -14.78 9.97 9.07
C TRP A 95 -13.35 9.87 8.53
N TYR A 96 -12.42 10.60 9.12
CA TYR A 96 -11.01 10.62 8.71
C TYR A 96 -10.36 9.22 8.85
N GLN A 97 -10.61 8.55 9.97
CA GLN A 97 -10.16 7.19 10.21
C GLN A 97 -10.81 6.19 9.25
N ASN A 98 -12.11 6.31 8.99
CA ASN A 98 -12.82 5.46 8.04
C ASN A 98 -12.26 5.59 6.61
N LYS A 99 -11.88 6.80 6.17
CA LYS A 99 -11.22 7.00 4.87
C LYS A 99 -9.88 6.25 4.79
N MET A 100 -9.09 6.30 5.84
CA MET A 100 -7.86 5.51 5.94
C MET A 100 -8.13 4.01 5.85
N LEU A 101 -9.12 3.50 6.59
CA LEU A 101 -9.49 2.08 6.57
C LEU A 101 -9.99 1.64 5.19
N CYS A 102 -10.79 2.44 4.49
CA CYS A 102 -11.20 2.17 3.11
C CYS A 102 -9.99 2.07 2.18
N SER A 103 -9.05 3.00 2.28
CA SER A 103 -7.81 2.98 1.48
C SER A 103 -6.96 1.75 1.77
N LEU A 104 -6.87 1.35 3.04
CA LEU A 104 -6.17 0.15 3.47
C LEU A 104 -6.79 -1.11 2.84
N ILE A 105 -8.12 -1.28 2.96
CA ILE A 105 -8.84 -2.44 2.41
C ILE A 105 -8.64 -2.53 0.89
N GLN A 106 -8.75 -1.40 0.19
CA GLN A 106 -8.51 -1.34 -1.26
C GLN A 106 -7.08 -1.75 -1.61
N SER A 107 -6.10 -1.34 -0.82
CA SER A 107 -4.70 -1.69 -1.04
C SER A 107 -4.45 -3.17 -0.79
N CYS A 108 -4.97 -3.72 0.31
CA CYS A 108 -4.86 -5.16 0.60
C CYS A 108 -5.53 -6.03 -0.49
N GLY A 109 -6.57 -5.52 -1.14
CA GLY A 109 -7.26 -6.23 -2.22
C GLY A 109 -6.53 -6.22 -3.57
N ARG A 110 -5.45 -5.45 -3.75
CA ARG A 110 -4.78 -5.31 -5.05
C ARG A 110 -4.00 -6.55 -5.48
N GLY A 111 -3.40 -7.25 -4.55
CA GLY A 111 -2.68 -8.50 -4.80
C GLY A 111 -3.59 -9.73 -4.93
N VAL A 112 -4.91 -9.60 -4.70
CA VAL A 112 -5.86 -10.73 -4.73
C VAL A 112 -7.05 -10.36 -5.60
N ARG A 113 -7.12 -10.89 -6.81
CA ARG A 113 -8.21 -10.66 -7.78
C ARG A 113 -9.07 -11.88 -8.02
N SER A 114 -8.52 -13.06 -7.82
CA SER A 114 -9.22 -14.33 -7.99
C SER A 114 -9.08 -15.19 -6.75
N LYS A 115 -9.88 -16.27 -6.69
CA LYS A 115 -9.78 -17.27 -5.61
C LYS A 115 -8.45 -18.04 -5.58
N LYS A 116 -7.66 -17.94 -6.66
CA LYS A 116 -6.36 -18.63 -6.81
C LYS A 116 -5.19 -17.72 -6.45
N ASP A 117 -5.43 -16.40 -6.31
CA ASP A 117 -4.36 -15.46 -6.00
C ASP A 117 -4.06 -15.48 -4.50
N GLU A 118 -2.77 -15.55 -4.18
CA GLU A 118 -2.26 -15.48 -2.82
C GLU A 118 -1.32 -14.28 -2.70
N CYS A 119 -1.61 -13.40 -1.76
CA CYS A 119 -0.78 -12.24 -1.46
C CYS A 119 -0.75 -12.00 0.05
N ILE A 120 0.44 -12.05 0.64
CA ILE A 120 0.63 -11.75 2.06
C ILE A 120 0.83 -10.25 2.22
N THR A 121 0.03 -9.62 3.10
CA THR A 121 0.17 -8.19 3.42
C THR A 121 0.83 -8.01 4.78
N TYR A 122 2.02 -7.41 4.79
CA TYR A 122 2.72 -7.02 6.01
C TYR A 122 2.39 -5.56 6.35
N ILE A 123 1.93 -5.32 7.57
CA ILE A 123 1.58 -3.97 8.07
C ILE A 123 2.60 -3.58 9.14
N LEU A 124 3.36 -2.52 8.88
CA LEU A 124 4.43 -2.06 9.78
C LEU A 124 4.00 -0.94 10.73
N ASP A 125 2.82 -0.35 10.53
CA ASP A 125 2.30 0.77 11.33
C ASP A 125 1.27 0.30 12.36
N GLY A 126 1.63 0.36 13.64
CA GLY A 126 0.73 0.01 14.74
C GLY A 126 -0.55 0.86 14.81
N THR A 127 -0.58 2.04 14.19
CA THR A 127 -1.79 2.86 14.07
C THR A 127 -2.88 2.12 13.28
N ILE A 128 -2.49 1.38 12.24
CA ILE A 128 -3.41 0.56 11.44
C ILE A 128 -3.99 -0.57 12.31
N VAL A 129 -3.13 -1.28 13.04
CA VAL A 129 -3.55 -2.38 13.91
C VAL A 129 -4.59 -1.88 14.91
N ASN A 130 -4.31 -0.78 15.60
CA ASN A 130 -5.23 -0.19 16.56
C ASN A 130 -6.56 0.26 15.93
N ALA A 131 -6.50 0.87 14.74
CA ALA A 131 -7.69 1.31 14.01
C ALA A 131 -8.57 0.12 13.58
N VAL A 132 -7.95 -0.95 13.06
CA VAL A 132 -8.67 -2.18 12.67
C VAL A 132 -9.34 -2.83 13.88
N LEU A 133 -8.62 -2.99 14.99
CA LEU A 133 -9.17 -3.61 16.20
C LEU A 133 -10.36 -2.82 16.77
N LYS A 134 -10.26 -1.49 16.82
CA LYS A 134 -11.35 -0.61 17.29
C LYS A 134 -12.57 -0.61 16.37
N SER A 135 -12.34 -0.73 15.07
CA SER A 135 -13.39 -0.64 14.05
C SER A 135 -13.86 -2.00 13.53
N LYS A 136 -13.46 -3.10 14.18
CA LYS A 136 -13.71 -4.48 13.74
C LYS A 136 -15.17 -4.76 13.37
N HIS A 137 -16.12 -4.18 14.11
CA HIS A 137 -17.54 -4.33 13.88
C HIS A 137 -18.09 -3.58 12.65
N LYS A 138 -17.32 -2.62 12.11
CA LYS A 138 -17.67 -1.82 10.91
C LYS A 138 -16.97 -2.33 9.65
N LEU A 139 -16.00 -3.23 9.79
CA LEU A 139 -15.18 -3.72 8.68
C LEU A 139 -15.77 -4.98 8.05
N PRO A 140 -15.54 -5.21 6.75
CA PRO A 140 -15.99 -6.42 6.09
C PRO A 140 -15.39 -7.66 6.76
N LYS A 141 -16.23 -8.67 7.01
CA LYS A 141 -15.82 -9.90 7.68
C LYS A 141 -14.63 -10.57 6.98
N TYR A 142 -14.64 -10.64 5.66
CA TYR A 142 -13.54 -11.23 4.87
C TYR A 142 -12.18 -10.55 5.09
N PHE A 143 -12.19 -9.25 5.43
CA PHE A 143 -10.96 -8.51 5.74
C PHE A 143 -10.51 -8.80 7.17
N VAL A 144 -11.44 -8.77 8.12
CA VAL A 144 -11.15 -9.01 9.54
C VAL A 144 -10.64 -10.43 9.78
N ASP A 145 -11.24 -11.43 9.12
CA ASP A 145 -10.88 -12.85 9.30
C ASP A 145 -9.45 -13.17 8.77
N ARG A 146 -8.88 -12.30 7.93
CA ARG A 146 -7.52 -12.41 7.39
C ARG A 146 -6.46 -11.62 8.17
N PHE A 147 -6.91 -10.86 9.16
CA PHE A 147 -6.04 -10.01 9.98
C PHE A 147 -5.53 -10.83 11.18
N VAL A 148 -4.26 -11.23 11.13
CA VAL A 148 -3.59 -12.07 12.14
C VAL A 148 -2.48 -11.31 12.84
#